data_cb79bd5995feb1203d6e530f37daa707
#
_entry.id   cb79bd5995feb1203d6e530f37daa707
#
_cell.length_a   1.000
_cell.length_b   1.000
_cell.length_c   1.000
_cell.angle_alpha   90.00
_cell.angle_beta   90.00
_cell.angle_gamma   90.00
#
_symmetry.space_group_name_H-M   'P 1'
#
loop_
_entity.id
_entity.type
_entity.pdbx_description
1 polymer ?
#
loop_
_entity_poly.entity_id
_entity_poly.type
_entity_poly.pdbx_seq_one_letter_code
_entity_poly.pdbx_strand_id
1 'polypeptide(L)'
;MGMLLLNSSCINDDDFIQEGVLKITFSQTTQIKNDTKVVVDVMDITDREHVIFTKESVGYRPIEITLNTGNYLVRVMADNHTTLRAFQIQKDKVYSISI
;
A
#
# COMPACT_ATOMS: atom_id res chain seq x y z
N MET A 1 -33.63 13.50 -19.71
CA MET A 1 -33.15 12.92 -19.60
C MET A 1 -32.48 12.41 -19.60
N GLY A 2 -32.39 12.57 -19.44
CA GLY A 2 -31.68 11.86 -19.33
C GLY A 2 -31.02 11.77 -19.05
N MET A 3 -31.18 11.89 -18.97
CA MET A 3 -30.45 11.44 -18.72
C MET A 3 -29.88 11.18 -18.42
N LEU A 4 -30.05 11.40 -18.42
CA LEU A 4 -29.36 10.90 -18.14
C LEU A 4 -28.86 10.57 -18.00
N LEU A 5 -29.11 10.78 -18.10
CA LEU A 5 -28.45 10.24 -17.93
C LEU A 5 -27.86 10.03 -17.80
N LEU A 6 -27.98 10.22 -17.85
CA LEU A 6 -27.23 9.88 -17.66
C LEU A 6 -26.58 9.88 -17.43
N ASN A 7 -26.69 10.00 -17.43
CA ASN A 7 -25.92 9.85 -17.10
C ASN A 7 -25.30 9.60 -16.87
N SER A 8 -25.44 9.75 -16.87
CA SER A 8 -24.77 9.44 -16.56
C SER A 8 -24.22 9.10 -16.29
N SER A 9 -24.31 9.01 -16.37
CA SER A 9 -23.76 8.82 -16.17
C SER A 9 -23.14 8.90 -15.72
N CYS A 10 -23.98 9.55 -15.94
CA CYS A 10 -22.85 9.66 -15.53
C CYS A 10 -22.29 9.49 -14.33
N ILE A 11 -22.36 8.60 -13.94
CA ILE A 11 -21.50 8.25 -12.86
C ILE A 11 -20.09 8.11 -13.38
N ASN A 12 -19.19 8.89 -12.82
CA ASN A 12 -17.79 8.74 -13.15
C ASN A 12 -17.26 7.45 -12.57
N ASP A 13 -16.37 6.80 -13.27
CA ASP A 13 -15.65 5.64 -12.75
C ASP A 13 -14.92 6.00 -11.45
N ASP A 14 -14.48 7.25 -11.31
CA ASP A 14 -13.81 7.73 -10.11
C ASP A 14 -14.65 7.60 -8.85
N ASP A 15 -15.98 7.63 -8.99
CA ASP A 15 -16.86 7.47 -7.83
C ASP A 15 -16.84 6.04 -7.32
N PHE A 16 -16.49 5.08 -8.15
CA PHE A 16 -16.40 3.68 -7.78
C PHE A 16 -14.98 3.28 -7.40
N ILE A 17 -13.99 3.98 -7.90
CA ILE A 17 -12.60 3.71 -7.60
C ILE A 17 -12.27 4.43 -6.30
N GLN A 18 -12.06 3.65 -5.25
CA GLN A 18 -11.68 4.19 -3.96
C GLN A 18 -10.30 3.68 -3.61
N GLU A 19 -9.32 4.55 -3.77
CA GLU A 19 -7.94 4.22 -3.55
C GLU A 19 -7.27 5.23 -2.64
N GLY A 20 -6.28 4.75 -1.92
CA GLY A 20 -5.36 5.59 -1.17
C GLY A 20 -3.94 5.08 -1.36
N VAL A 21 -3.01 5.65 -0.62
CA VAL A 21 -1.59 5.35 -0.79
C VAL A 21 -1.01 4.89 0.54
N LEU A 22 -0.26 3.78 0.48
CA LEU A 22 0.59 3.35 1.57
C LEU A 22 2.00 3.86 1.28
N LYS A 23 2.57 4.61 2.22
CA LYS A 23 3.93 5.10 2.11
C LYS A 23 4.78 4.48 3.20
N ILE A 24 5.87 3.83 2.82
CA ILE A 24 6.79 3.19 3.74
C ILE A 24 8.11 3.93 3.69
N THR A 25 8.56 4.37 4.85
CA THR A 25 9.86 5.04 4.99
C THR A 25 10.71 4.27 6.00
N PHE A 26 12.01 4.44 5.89
CA PHE A 26 12.96 3.78 6.78
C PHE A 26 13.65 4.84 7.64
N SER A 27 13.62 4.64 8.95
CA SER A 27 14.30 5.54 9.87
C SER A 27 15.81 5.28 9.83
N GLN A 28 16.58 6.26 10.31
CA GLN A 28 18.04 6.13 10.35
C GLN A 28 18.49 5.05 11.34
N THR A 29 17.60 4.63 12.23
CA THR A 29 17.90 3.55 13.16
C THR A 29 17.72 2.17 12.56
N THR A 30 17.09 2.09 11.39
CA THR A 30 16.94 0.82 10.66
C THR A 30 18.31 0.43 10.11
N GLN A 31 18.79 -0.73 10.51
CA GLN A 31 20.15 -1.16 10.14
C GLN A 31 20.13 -1.97 8.86
N ILE A 32 20.02 -1.29 7.75
CA ILE A 32 20.13 -1.90 6.42
C ILE A 32 21.17 -1.13 5.63
N LYS A 33 21.68 -1.76 4.57
CA LYS A 33 22.67 -1.15 3.69
C LYS A 33 21.95 -0.46 2.52
N ASN A 34 22.65 0.46 1.88
CA ASN A 34 22.09 1.18 0.73
C ASN A 34 21.73 0.27 -0.44
N ASP A 35 22.35 -0.89 -0.52
CA ASP A 35 22.10 -1.87 -1.59
C ASP A 35 21.28 -3.07 -1.12
N THR A 36 20.75 -3.03 0.10
CA THR A 36 19.92 -4.11 0.62
C THR A 36 18.63 -4.20 -0.17
N LYS A 37 18.32 -5.40 -0.65
CA LYS A 37 17.04 -5.65 -1.31
C LYS A 37 15.93 -5.63 -0.28
N VAL A 38 14.90 -4.87 -0.58
CA VAL A 38 13.72 -4.75 0.28
C VAL A 38 12.52 -5.32 -0.48
N VAL A 39 11.81 -6.24 0.14
CA VAL A 39 10.62 -6.84 -0.44
C VAL A 39 9.43 -6.49 0.44
N VAL A 40 8.40 -5.94 -0.17
CA VAL A 40 7.17 -5.54 0.52
C VAL A 40 6.02 -6.39 -0.02
N ASP A 41 5.42 -7.17 0.86
CA ASP A 41 4.22 -7.94 0.54
C ASP A 41 3.03 -7.31 1.24
N VAL A 42 1.97 -7.05 0.49
CA VAL A 42 0.68 -6.60 1.03
C VAL A 42 -0.27 -7.78 1.02
N MET A 43 -0.86 -8.04 2.17
CA MET A 43 -1.74 -9.19 2.36
C MET A 43 -3.10 -8.74 2.87
N ASP A 44 -4.11 -9.59 2.63
CA ASP A 44 -5.42 -9.39 3.19
C ASP A 44 -5.35 -9.51 4.72
N ILE A 45 -6.08 -8.65 5.44
CA ILE A 45 -6.07 -8.68 6.91
C ILE A 45 -6.65 -9.99 7.45
N THR A 46 -7.52 -10.62 6.69
CA THR A 46 -8.16 -11.88 7.11
C THR A 46 -7.44 -13.12 6.62
N ASP A 47 -6.51 -12.98 5.68
CA ASP A 47 -5.78 -14.11 5.12
C ASP A 47 -4.33 -13.72 4.88
N ARG A 48 -3.48 -14.05 5.85
CA ARG A 48 -2.06 -13.70 5.83
C ARG A 48 -1.26 -14.48 4.78
N GLU A 49 -1.84 -15.53 4.24
CA GLU A 49 -1.17 -16.33 3.21
C GLU A 49 -1.49 -15.83 1.81
N HIS A 50 -2.48 -14.93 1.71
CA HIS A 50 -2.89 -14.40 0.42
C HIS A 50 -2.19 -13.07 0.17
N VAL A 51 -1.11 -13.11 -0.61
CA VAL A 51 -0.37 -11.91 -0.99
C VAL A 51 -1.10 -11.25 -2.16
N ILE A 52 -1.59 -10.04 -1.93
CA ILE A 52 -2.31 -9.27 -2.93
C ILE A 52 -1.35 -8.57 -3.87
N PHE A 53 -0.24 -8.08 -3.33
CA PHE A 53 0.68 -7.25 -4.07
C PHE A 53 2.08 -7.37 -3.49
N THR A 54 3.09 -7.42 -4.35
CA THR A 54 4.48 -7.45 -3.94
C THR A 54 5.24 -6.35 -4.66
N LYS A 55 6.07 -5.62 -3.93
CA LYS A 55 6.93 -4.59 -4.51
C LYS A 55 8.34 -4.76 -3.97
N GLU A 56 9.32 -4.56 -4.85
CA GLU A 56 10.73 -4.61 -4.47
C GLU A 56 11.35 -3.23 -4.53
N SER A 57 12.29 -2.98 -3.65
CA SER A 57 13.04 -1.75 -3.61
C SER A 57 14.46 -2.03 -3.11
N VAL A 58 15.25 -1.00 -2.96
CA VAL A 58 16.64 -1.11 -2.52
C VAL A 58 16.94 -0.04 -1.48
N GLY A 59 17.52 -0.48 -0.38
CA GLY A 59 18.02 0.43 0.65
C GLY A 59 16.94 1.24 1.32
N TYR A 60 17.23 2.50 1.56
CA TYR A 60 16.35 3.40 2.34
C TYR A 60 15.34 4.15 1.46
N ARG A 61 15.18 3.78 0.22
CA ARG A 61 14.26 4.48 -0.67
C ARG A 61 12.83 4.36 -0.15
N PRO A 62 12.10 5.47 -0.08
CA PRO A 62 10.68 5.41 0.26
C PRO A 62 9.91 4.57 -0.76
N ILE A 63 8.92 3.86 -0.27
CA ILE A 63 8.09 2.97 -1.10
C ILE A 63 6.66 3.49 -1.03
N GLU A 64 6.04 3.68 -2.19
CA GLU A 64 4.63 4.08 -2.28
C GLU A 64 3.86 3.03 -3.06
N ILE A 65 2.73 2.64 -2.49
CA ILE A 65 1.86 1.61 -3.08
C ILE A 65 0.44 2.15 -3.06
N THR A 66 -0.20 2.18 -4.22
CA THR A 66 -1.60 2.57 -4.34
C THR A 66 -2.45 1.32 -4.16
N LEU A 67 -3.41 1.39 -3.26
CA LEU A 67 -4.29 0.27 -2.91
C LEU A 67 -5.73 0.72 -2.84
N ASN A 68 -6.65 -0.20 -3.10
CA ASN A 68 -8.06 0.04 -2.85
C ASN A 68 -8.28 0.24 -1.34
N THR A 69 -9.34 0.98 -1.00
CA THR A 69 -9.69 1.16 0.42
C THR A 69 -9.93 -0.19 1.06
N GLY A 70 -9.48 -0.34 2.29
CA GLY A 70 -9.63 -1.60 3.02
C GLY A 70 -8.61 -1.75 4.11
N ASN A 71 -8.65 -2.89 4.77
CA ASN A 71 -7.75 -3.24 5.86
C ASN A 71 -6.78 -4.31 5.38
N TYR A 72 -5.50 -4.09 5.64
CA TYR A 72 -4.42 -4.91 5.11
C TYR A 72 -3.37 -5.19 6.16
N LEU A 73 -2.52 -6.15 5.84
CA LEU A 73 -1.25 -6.35 6.51
C LEU A 73 -0.14 -6.07 5.50
N VAL A 74 0.93 -5.48 5.96
CA VAL A 74 2.14 -5.33 5.15
C VAL A 74 3.29 -6.03 5.86
N ARG A 75 4.04 -6.79 5.07
CA ARG A 75 5.27 -7.45 5.54
C ARG A 75 6.43 -6.87 4.76
N VAL A 76 7.33 -6.24 5.49
CA VAL A 76 8.53 -5.63 4.91
C VAL A 76 9.73 -6.49 5.31
N MET A 77 10.41 -7.05 4.31
CA MET A 77 11.56 -7.91 4.51
C MET A 77 12.79 -7.22 3.95
N ALA A 78 13.77 -7.00 4.80
CA ALA A 78 15.01 -6.35 4.42
C ALA A 78 16.14 -7.07 5.15
N ASP A 79 16.99 -7.75 4.39
CA ASP A 79 18.09 -8.53 4.93
C ASP A 79 17.54 -9.58 5.92
N ASN A 80 17.95 -9.53 7.19
CA ASN A 80 17.45 -10.45 8.21
C ASN A 80 16.29 -9.87 9.01
N HIS A 81 15.77 -8.73 8.60
CA HIS A 81 14.71 -8.04 9.32
C HIS A 81 13.38 -8.23 8.63
N THR A 82 12.37 -8.60 9.41
CA THR A 82 11.00 -8.71 8.92
C THR A 82 10.11 -7.89 9.84
N THR A 83 9.35 -6.98 9.25
CA THR A 83 8.41 -6.14 9.98
C THR A 83 7.02 -6.40 9.45
N LEU A 84 6.06 -6.60 10.35
CA LEU A 84 4.67 -6.83 10.01
C LEU A 84 3.82 -5.74 10.65
N ARG A 85 2.99 -5.08 9.83
CA ARG A 85 2.13 -3.99 10.30
C ARG A 85 0.73 -4.15 9.72
N ALA A 86 -0.28 -3.92 10.54
CA ALA A 86 -1.65 -3.78 10.07
C ALA A 86 -1.91 -2.32 9.75
N PHE A 87 -2.69 -2.07 8.70
CA PHE A 87 -3.01 -0.70 8.32
C PHE A 87 -4.33 -0.65 7.58
N GLN A 88 -4.87 0.56 7.49
CA GLN A 88 -6.12 0.82 6.77
C GLN A 88 -5.86 1.87 5.69
N ILE A 89 -6.33 1.59 4.50
CA ILE A 89 -6.28 2.54 3.38
C ILE A 89 -7.63 3.23 3.28
N GLN A 90 -7.60 4.55 3.30
CA GLN A 90 -8.78 5.40 3.14
C GLN A 90 -8.67 6.17 1.83
N LYS A 91 -9.82 6.48 1.24
CA LYS A 91 -9.88 7.18 -0.05
C LYS A 91 -9.13 8.50 0.01
N ASP A 92 -8.26 8.73 -0.97
CA ASP A 92 -7.50 9.98 -1.15
C ASP A 92 -6.61 10.33 0.04
N LYS A 93 -6.25 9.32 0.84
CA LYS A 93 -5.38 9.52 2.00
C LYS A 93 -4.07 8.77 1.83
N VAL A 94 -3.04 9.26 2.50
CA VAL A 94 -1.76 8.60 2.58
C VAL A 94 -1.61 8.02 3.98
N TYR A 95 -1.38 6.73 4.06
CA TYR A 95 -1.06 6.08 5.33
C TYR A 95 0.45 5.85 5.36
N SER A 96 1.13 6.42 6.34
CA SER A 96 2.59 6.36 6.44
C SER A 96 3.03 5.40 7.53
N ILE A 97 3.98 4.55 7.18
CA ILE A 97 4.62 3.63 8.12
C ILE A 97 6.12 3.93 8.10
N SER A 98 6.70 4.05 9.29
CA SER A 98 8.14 4.19 9.46
C SER A 98 8.71 2.90 10.04
N ILE A 99 9.66 2.33 9.35
CA ILE A 99 10.31 1.09 9.76
C ILE A 99 11.60 1.39 10.53
#